data_dd9272d4466038fea91ff7c974353bb7
#
_entry.id   dd9272d4466038fea91ff7c974353bb7
#
_cell.length_a   1.000
_cell.length_b   1.000
_cell.length_c   1.000
_cell.angle_alpha   90.00
_cell.angle_beta   90.00
_cell.angle_gamma   90.00
#
_symmetry.space_group_name_H-M   'P 1'
#
loop_
_entity.id
_entity.type
_entity.pdbx_description
1 polymer ?
#
loop_
_entity_poly.entity_id
_entity_poly.type
_entity_poly.pdbx_seq_one_letter_code
_entity_poly.pdbx_strand_id
1 'polypeptide(L)'
;MTVRGRGPERPAHLARRDFLAIAGTGLAGGTLAATGVTGLGATPALAAEGRPSPAVAARLRVGYTMPTLEFADPNTRSALGAAYESALTDLIGINTVYAEPSTYDTAGLLSYPPGTVVRAGGGYPSPQRWTRDAAVNAWNAASLVSPLVGRNTLLAMVEKRPDGSLIVQQDNQWWDQIIWVVSAWNHYLVTGDSAFLADAYQTSVNTMSARQVQNFNAGLGLFEGPSFMNDGIAGYPSPPWEPGIKSSFVLDYPNTNKIMCLSTNCLYYGAFLALDGMARALRNTGAAASYRSDAARLRDAINKHLWRTDAGSYGYFVHGAGQLSGQLDTSEEGAGLAFAVMLGVANPDQARSLLDNAHWEPRGIVNSWPAFSMFSDQKPGRHNVCVWPMVHSMFGHAAAIGGRTDLFARAVTDLARLTLGSSGDFYEVYNSKTGAVDGGWQTDGSGELAHFTSQPSQAWSATGYLRMIYSGLFGLNFTENALRFAPCLPTGWGQLSLVGVPYRNATFDLTLTGAGNHVVSCTVNGRPGQAALPAEATGHHQVRITLDEG
;
A
#
# COMPACT_ATOMS: atom_id res chain seq x y z
N MET A 1 28.78 -40.82 -24.85
CA MET A 1 29.09 -40.41 -23.46
C MET A 1 28.93 -38.91 -23.41
N THR A 2 27.75 -38.46 -23.00
CA THR A 2 27.39 -37.03 -22.89
C THR A 2 27.20 -36.71 -21.40
N VAL A 3 28.11 -35.97 -20.85
CA VAL A 3 28.08 -35.49 -19.46
C VAL A 3 27.10 -34.33 -19.38
N ARG A 4 25.98 -34.52 -18.66
CA ARG A 4 25.08 -33.43 -18.28
C ARG A 4 25.68 -32.73 -17.06
N GLY A 5 26.11 -31.47 -17.23
CA GLY A 5 26.50 -30.59 -16.15
C GLY A 5 25.26 -30.19 -15.32
N ARG A 6 25.32 -30.40 -14.01
CA ARG A 6 24.37 -29.81 -13.05
C ARG A 6 24.68 -28.32 -12.93
N GLY A 7 23.70 -27.46 -13.19
CA GLY A 7 23.77 -26.04 -12.87
C GLY A 7 23.75 -25.83 -11.35
N PRO A 8 24.24 -24.67 -10.86
CA PRO A 8 24.27 -24.39 -9.41
C PRO A 8 22.87 -24.30 -8.82
N GLU A 9 22.66 -25.02 -7.72
CA GLU A 9 21.46 -24.91 -6.89
C GLU A 9 21.35 -23.47 -6.35
N ARG A 10 20.21 -22.84 -6.57
CA ARG A 10 19.90 -21.53 -6.02
C ARG A 10 19.61 -21.67 -4.52
N PRO A 11 20.06 -20.74 -3.65
CA PRO A 11 19.62 -20.73 -2.27
C PRO A 11 18.10 -20.55 -2.22
N ALA A 12 17.44 -21.40 -1.45
CA ALA A 12 15.99 -21.38 -1.25
C ALA A 12 15.59 -20.11 -0.47
N HIS A 13 15.14 -19.10 -1.18
CA HIS A 13 14.37 -18.04 -0.56
C HIS A 13 12.98 -18.60 -0.25
N LEU A 14 12.57 -18.57 1.03
CA LEU A 14 11.20 -18.88 1.44
C LEU A 14 10.26 -17.89 0.74
N ALA A 15 9.62 -18.32 -0.32
CA ALA A 15 8.62 -17.55 -1.03
C ALA A 15 7.36 -17.41 -0.13
N ARG A 16 6.57 -16.35 -0.31
CA ARG A 16 5.24 -16.20 0.33
C ARG A 16 4.36 -17.45 0.19
N ARG A 17 4.60 -18.23 -0.85
CA ARG A 17 3.96 -19.53 -1.08
C ARG A 17 4.14 -20.49 0.10
N ASP A 18 5.35 -20.60 0.63
CA ASP A 18 5.66 -21.50 1.76
C ASP A 18 5.03 -20.98 3.06
N PHE A 19 4.87 -19.64 3.20
CA PHE A 19 4.20 -19.01 4.33
C PHE A 19 2.69 -19.27 4.34
N LEU A 20 2.02 -19.21 3.19
CA LEU A 20 0.60 -19.53 3.08
C LEU A 20 0.31 -21.00 3.37
N ALA A 21 1.25 -21.90 3.05
CA ALA A 21 1.15 -23.32 3.39
C ALA A 21 1.40 -23.60 4.88
N ILE A 22 2.28 -22.85 5.55
CA ILE A 22 2.59 -23.02 6.98
C ILE A 22 1.47 -22.46 7.88
N ALA A 23 0.78 -21.39 7.47
CA ALA A 23 -0.32 -20.83 8.26
C ALA A 23 -1.56 -21.76 8.32
N GLY A 24 -1.70 -22.70 7.37
CA GLY A 24 -2.78 -23.70 7.35
C GLY A 24 -2.54 -24.97 8.17
N THR A 25 -1.31 -25.24 8.63
CA THR A 25 -0.97 -26.53 9.28
C THR A 25 -1.06 -26.54 10.81
N GLY A 26 -1.53 -25.48 11.43
CA GLY A 26 -1.57 -25.33 12.88
C GLY A 26 -2.91 -25.64 13.55
N LEU A 27 -3.56 -26.80 13.32
CA LEU A 27 -4.60 -27.35 14.22
C LEU A 27 -5.04 -28.74 13.80
N ALA A 28 -4.22 -29.74 14.09
CA ALA A 28 -4.70 -31.13 14.16
C ALA A 28 -5.04 -31.44 15.62
N GLY A 29 -6.31 -31.73 15.89
CA GLY A 29 -6.86 -31.95 17.19
C GLY A 29 -6.25 -33.14 17.94
N GLY A 30 -5.92 -32.92 19.17
CA GLY A 30 -5.69 -33.92 20.19
C GLY A 30 -6.83 -33.90 21.19
N THR A 31 -7.73 -34.86 21.11
CA THR A 31 -8.70 -35.18 22.18
C THR A 31 -7.96 -35.67 23.41
N LEU A 32 -7.99 -34.92 24.50
CA LEU A 32 -7.62 -35.42 25.83
C LEU A 32 -8.79 -35.25 26.79
N ALA A 33 -9.06 -36.35 27.46
CA ALA A 33 -10.15 -36.58 28.37
C ALA A 33 -10.14 -35.63 29.59
N ALA A 34 -11.33 -35.23 30.00
CA ALA A 34 -11.59 -34.44 31.19
C ALA A 34 -11.28 -35.26 32.47
N THR A 35 -10.41 -34.74 33.31
CA THR A 35 -10.47 -34.98 34.77
C THR A 35 -10.44 -33.63 35.46
N GLY A 36 -11.51 -33.42 36.26
CA GLY A 36 -11.74 -32.15 36.95
C GLY A 36 -10.75 -31.88 38.07
N VAL A 37 -10.33 -30.63 38.18
CA VAL A 37 -9.90 -29.99 39.43
C VAL A 37 -10.39 -28.54 39.39
N THR A 38 -11.20 -28.20 40.38
CA THR A 38 -11.65 -26.85 40.70
C THR A 38 -10.49 -26.03 41.23
N GLY A 39 -10.16 -24.93 40.56
CA GLY A 39 -9.24 -23.92 41.04
C GLY A 39 -9.47 -22.62 40.27
N LEU A 40 -10.07 -21.62 40.92
CA LEU A 40 -10.13 -20.25 40.42
C LEU A 40 -8.70 -19.69 40.28
N GLY A 41 -8.14 -19.82 39.10
CA GLY A 41 -6.90 -19.18 38.70
C GLY A 41 -7.22 -18.17 37.61
N ALA A 42 -6.97 -16.90 37.85
CA ALA A 42 -7.02 -15.84 36.86
C ALA A 42 -6.34 -16.29 35.55
N THR A 43 -7.04 -16.25 34.44
CA THR A 43 -6.45 -16.34 33.10
C THR A 43 -5.30 -15.33 33.05
N PRO A 44 -4.06 -15.75 32.77
CA PRO A 44 -3.03 -14.79 32.44
C PRO A 44 -3.51 -14.02 31.21
N ALA A 45 -3.71 -12.72 31.35
CA ALA A 45 -3.75 -11.83 30.22
C ALA A 45 -2.58 -12.23 29.32
N LEU A 46 -2.87 -12.62 28.07
CA LEU A 46 -1.86 -12.74 27.03
C LEU A 46 -1.15 -11.38 27.06
N ALA A 47 0.01 -11.38 27.68
CA ALA A 47 0.89 -10.23 27.71
C ALA A 47 1.04 -9.79 26.26
N ALA A 48 0.90 -8.50 26.03
CA ALA A 48 1.26 -7.85 24.79
C ALA A 48 2.74 -8.07 24.52
N GLU A 49 3.10 -9.29 24.11
CA GLU A 49 4.42 -9.63 23.60
C GLU A 49 4.56 -8.99 22.24
N GLY A 50 5.18 -7.82 22.19
CA GLY A 50 5.49 -7.15 20.93
C GLY A 50 5.73 -5.65 21.04
N ARG A 51 5.30 -4.98 22.11
CA ARG A 51 5.65 -3.56 22.28
C ARG A 51 7.10 -3.45 22.76
N PRO A 52 7.99 -2.81 21.97
CA PRO A 52 9.37 -2.61 22.42
C PRO A 52 9.36 -1.84 23.74
N SER A 53 10.32 -2.16 24.64
CA SER A 53 10.49 -1.38 25.86
C SER A 53 10.71 0.09 25.50
N PRO A 54 10.35 1.05 26.38
CA PRO A 54 10.58 2.47 26.13
C PRO A 54 12.03 2.80 25.73
N ALA A 55 13.01 2.04 26.24
CA ALA A 55 14.42 2.18 25.90
C ALA A 55 14.72 1.72 24.46
N VAL A 56 14.08 0.64 23.99
CA VAL A 56 14.20 0.16 22.60
C VAL A 56 13.48 1.13 21.67
N ALA A 57 12.28 1.57 22.01
CA ALA A 57 11.55 2.57 21.24
C ALA A 57 12.33 3.90 21.14
N ALA A 58 13.02 4.32 22.20
CA ALA A 58 13.88 5.50 22.18
C ALA A 58 15.10 5.33 21.25
N ARG A 59 15.72 4.14 21.21
CA ARG A 59 16.84 3.84 20.28
C ARG A 59 16.38 3.80 18.82
N LEU A 60 15.19 3.29 18.54
CA LEU A 60 14.63 3.23 17.20
C LEU A 60 14.15 4.60 16.66
N ARG A 61 13.92 5.57 17.56
CA ARG A 61 13.54 6.94 17.20
C ARG A 61 14.69 7.80 16.63
N VAL A 62 15.91 7.32 16.65
CA VAL A 62 17.06 8.05 16.07
C VAL A 62 16.84 8.21 14.56
N GLY A 63 16.80 9.46 14.10
CA GLY A 63 16.57 9.78 12.69
C GLY A 63 15.11 9.93 12.26
N TYR A 64 14.16 9.87 13.21
CA TYR A 64 12.75 10.19 12.95
C TYR A 64 12.43 11.63 13.31
N THR A 65 11.74 12.31 12.38
CA THR A 65 10.99 13.52 12.68
C THR A 65 9.54 13.12 12.85
N MET A 66 8.99 13.31 14.04
CA MET A 66 7.61 12.91 14.34
C MET A 66 6.70 14.13 14.24
N PRO A 67 5.94 14.31 13.13
CA PRO A 67 4.96 15.35 13.05
C PRO A 67 3.91 15.18 14.15
N THR A 68 3.54 16.26 14.82
CA THR A 68 2.49 16.26 15.83
C THR A 68 1.16 16.67 15.21
N LEU A 69 0.12 15.89 15.43
CA LEU A 69 -1.24 16.23 15.00
C LEU A 69 -2.00 16.89 16.16
N GLU A 70 -2.40 18.15 15.94
CA GLU A 70 -3.09 18.96 16.94
C GLU A 70 -4.53 19.26 16.50
N PHE A 71 -5.45 19.26 17.48
CA PHE A 71 -6.89 19.45 17.27
C PHE A 71 -7.38 20.57 18.18
N ALA A 72 -8.15 21.49 17.62
CA ALA A 72 -8.86 22.48 18.42
C ALA A 72 -10.09 21.87 19.12
N ASP A 73 -10.76 20.88 18.48
CA ASP A 73 -11.90 20.17 19.07
C ASP A 73 -11.44 18.89 19.81
N PRO A 74 -11.76 18.75 21.11
CA PRO A 74 -11.41 17.57 21.90
C PRO A 74 -12.08 16.26 21.44
N ASN A 75 -13.27 16.33 20.84
CA ASN A 75 -13.98 15.12 20.38
C ASN A 75 -13.30 14.54 19.14
N THR A 76 -12.95 15.39 18.19
CA THR A 76 -12.16 15.01 17.00
C THR A 76 -10.80 14.49 17.42
N ARG A 77 -10.13 15.10 18.40
CA ARG A 77 -8.87 14.60 18.97
C ARG A 77 -9.00 13.19 19.51
N SER A 78 -10.05 12.89 20.28
CA SER A 78 -10.24 11.57 20.88
C SER A 78 -10.36 10.47 19.83
N ALA A 79 -11.09 10.71 18.73
CA ALA A 79 -11.36 9.70 17.72
C ALA A 79 -10.17 9.48 16.76
N LEU A 80 -9.56 10.57 16.27
CA LEU A 80 -8.53 10.49 15.23
C LEU A 80 -7.09 10.51 15.79
N GLY A 81 -6.88 11.24 16.88
CA GLY A 81 -5.56 11.39 17.50
C GLY A 81 -5.03 10.09 18.08
N ALA A 82 -5.90 9.31 18.77
CA ALA A 82 -5.50 8.02 19.32
C ALA A 82 -5.07 7.02 18.23
N ALA A 83 -5.80 6.97 17.10
CA ALA A 83 -5.42 6.14 15.96
C ALA A 83 -4.12 6.63 15.30
N TYR A 84 -3.90 7.96 15.23
CA TYR A 84 -2.66 8.54 14.74
C TYR A 84 -1.44 8.15 15.60
N GLU A 85 -1.56 8.25 16.91
CA GLU A 85 -0.50 7.82 17.85
C GLU A 85 -0.23 6.32 17.78
N SER A 86 -1.28 5.49 17.63
CA SER A 86 -1.14 4.05 17.41
C SER A 86 -0.42 3.76 16.10
N ALA A 87 -0.75 4.46 15.01
CA ALA A 87 -0.10 4.26 13.72
C ALA A 87 1.39 4.61 13.75
N LEU A 88 1.77 5.68 14.45
CA LEU A 88 3.19 6.02 14.68
C LEU A 88 3.88 4.98 15.57
N THR A 89 3.20 4.45 16.57
CA THR A 89 3.73 3.39 17.43
C THR A 89 3.99 2.11 16.62
N ASP A 90 3.05 1.71 15.77
CA ASP A 90 3.21 0.54 14.91
C ASP A 90 4.36 0.73 13.92
N LEU A 91 4.44 1.89 13.25
CA LEU A 91 5.51 2.15 12.29
C LEU A 91 6.89 2.18 12.96
N ILE A 92 7.04 3.01 14.01
CA ILE A 92 8.34 3.34 14.58
C ILE A 92 8.73 2.37 15.68
N GLY A 93 7.79 2.07 16.59
CA GLY A 93 8.05 1.29 17.80
C GLY A 93 8.06 -0.22 17.58
N ILE A 94 7.30 -0.71 16.61
CA ILE A 94 7.11 -2.15 16.38
C ILE A 94 7.76 -2.60 15.06
N ASN A 95 7.50 -1.90 13.97
CA ASN A 95 7.85 -2.37 12.64
C ASN A 95 9.16 -1.81 12.08
N THR A 96 9.80 -0.84 12.73
CA THR A 96 11.16 -0.44 12.39
C THR A 96 12.13 -1.36 13.13
N VAL A 97 12.87 -2.17 12.36
CA VAL A 97 13.76 -3.20 12.89
C VAL A 97 15.17 -3.06 12.32
N TYR A 98 16.16 -3.62 13.01
CA TYR A 98 17.53 -3.67 12.48
C TYR A 98 17.55 -4.52 11.20
N ALA A 99 18.19 -3.98 10.17
CA ALA A 99 18.37 -4.65 8.89
C ALA A 99 19.60 -5.54 8.94
N GLU A 100 19.43 -6.81 9.31
CA GLU A 100 20.52 -7.78 9.25
C GLU A 100 21.09 -7.84 7.84
N PRO A 101 22.39 -7.53 7.62
CA PRO A 101 22.96 -7.36 6.27
C PRO A 101 22.78 -8.56 5.35
N SER A 102 22.94 -9.78 5.88
CA SER A 102 22.78 -11.01 5.10
C SER A 102 21.36 -11.21 4.54
N THR A 103 20.36 -10.60 5.18
CA THR A 103 18.95 -10.71 4.78
C THR A 103 18.46 -9.51 3.97
N TYR A 104 18.79 -8.29 4.43
CA TYR A 104 18.17 -7.07 3.90
C TYR A 104 19.10 -6.28 2.97
N ASP A 105 20.42 -6.53 2.98
CA ASP A 105 21.38 -5.78 2.16
C ASP A 105 22.11 -6.63 1.13
N THR A 106 21.34 -7.43 0.40
CA THR A 106 21.90 -8.35 -0.61
C THR A 106 22.60 -7.63 -1.78
N ALA A 107 22.28 -6.36 -2.00
CA ALA A 107 22.93 -5.52 -3.02
C ALA A 107 24.06 -4.64 -2.47
N GLY A 108 24.22 -4.53 -1.14
CA GLY A 108 25.22 -3.67 -0.50
C GLY A 108 24.93 -2.18 -0.62
N LEU A 109 23.65 -1.80 -0.51
CA LEU A 109 23.18 -0.42 -0.77
C LEU A 109 22.64 0.29 0.48
N LEU A 110 22.46 -0.40 1.59
CA LEU A 110 21.88 0.20 2.79
C LEU A 110 22.84 1.17 3.48
N SER A 111 22.28 2.17 4.13
CA SER A 111 23.02 3.13 4.95
C SER A 111 23.15 2.66 6.40
N TYR A 112 24.35 2.66 6.93
CA TYR A 112 24.70 2.33 8.32
C TYR A 112 25.50 3.46 8.95
N PRO A 113 25.06 4.07 10.08
CA PRO A 113 23.75 4.00 10.71
C PRO A 113 22.65 4.67 9.88
N PRO A 114 21.34 4.43 10.09
CA PRO A 114 20.79 3.71 11.26
C PRO A 114 20.74 2.18 11.08
N GLY A 115 20.92 1.63 9.87
CA GLY A 115 20.86 0.19 9.63
C GLY A 115 19.49 -0.42 9.93
N THR A 116 18.40 0.32 9.66
CA THR A 116 17.03 -0.08 9.98
C THR A 116 16.14 -0.03 8.75
N VAL A 117 15.13 -0.90 8.73
CA VAL A 117 14.09 -1.00 7.71
C VAL A 117 12.72 -1.16 8.36
N VAL A 118 11.66 -0.89 7.59
CA VAL A 118 10.28 -1.20 8.00
C VAL A 118 9.93 -2.59 7.49
N ARG A 119 9.56 -3.49 8.41
CA ARG A 119 9.05 -4.84 8.09
C ARG A 119 7.54 -4.80 7.79
N ALA A 120 6.96 -5.91 7.31
CA ALA A 120 5.56 -6.00 6.95
C ALA A 120 4.62 -5.90 8.17
N GLY A 121 4.93 -6.59 9.26
CA GLY A 121 4.09 -6.52 10.46
C GLY A 121 4.68 -7.27 11.65
N GLY A 122 4.30 -6.85 12.86
CA GLY A 122 4.75 -7.44 14.12
C GLY A 122 4.30 -8.87 14.33
N GLY A 123 3.17 -9.26 13.75
CA GLY A 123 2.60 -10.61 13.87
C GLY A 123 3.25 -11.67 12.98
N TYR A 124 4.08 -11.27 12.02
CA TYR A 124 4.72 -12.23 11.11
C TYR A 124 6.07 -12.73 11.64
N PRO A 125 6.48 -13.96 11.27
CA PRO A 125 7.84 -14.42 11.51
C PRO A 125 8.86 -13.49 10.85
N SER A 126 9.98 -13.24 11.48
CA SER A 126 11.13 -12.55 10.86
C SER A 126 12.07 -13.57 10.21
N PRO A 127 12.82 -13.12 9.16
CA PRO A 127 12.80 -11.83 8.47
C PRO A 127 11.72 -11.75 7.39
N GLN A 128 11.25 -10.52 7.12
CA GLN A 128 10.24 -10.25 6.09
C GLN A 128 10.83 -9.31 5.05
N ARG A 129 11.10 -9.83 3.86
CA ARG A 129 11.64 -9.08 2.72
C ARG A 129 10.60 -9.11 1.59
N TRP A 130 9.48 -8.38 1.78
CA TRP A 130 8.37 -8.34 0.85
C TRP A 130 8.29 -6.99 0.14
N THR A 131 8.39 -7.02 -1.18
CA THR A 131 8.47 -5.83 -2.02
C THR A 131 7.25 -4.93 -1.91
N ARG A 132 6.06 -5.50 -1.96
CA ARG A 132 4.79 -4.77 -1.85
C ARG A 132 4.70 -4.02 -0.53
N ASP A 133 4.97 -4.71 0.59
CA ASP A 133 4.90 -4.14 1.93
C ASP A 133 5.94 -3.01 2.11
N ALA A 134 7.18 -3.25 1.70
CA ALA A 134 8.24 -2.28 1.78
C ALA A 134 7.92 -1.00 0.98
N ALA A 135 7.45 -1.17 -0.25
CA ALA A 135 7.11 -0.05 -1.13
C ALA A 135 5.91 0.75 -0.60
N VAL A 136 4.84 0.07 -0.15
CA VAL A 136 3.66 0.72 0.42
C VAL A 136 4.02 1.50 1.69
N ASN A 137 4.79 0.91 2.60
CA ASN A 137 5.19 1.57 3.84
C ASN A 137 6.07 2.79 3.59
N ALA A 138 7.02 2.70 2.65
CA ALA A 138 7.85 3.83 2.25
C ALA A 138 7.02 4.96 1.63
N TRP A 139 6.10 4.62 0.70
CA TRP A 139 5.25 5.59 0.00
C TRP A 139 4.24 6.26 0.93
N ASN A 140 3.65 5.51 1.85
CA ASN A 140 2.61 6.01 2.73
C ASN A 140 3.13 6.99 3.78
N ALA A 141 4.28 6.68 4.42
CA ALA A 141 4.75 7.46 5.57
C ALA A 141 6.26 7.42 5.80
N ALA A 142 6.95 6.26 5.66
CA ALA A 142 8.31 6.15 6.16
C ALA A 142 9.29 7.11 5.45
N SER A 143 9.11 7.37 4.15
CA SER A 143 9.93 8.35 3.42
C SER A 143 9.80 9.77 3.96
N LEU A 144 8.65 10.12 4.54
CA LEU A 144 8.41 11.43 5.14
C LEU A 144 8.97 11.52 6.56
N VAL A 145 8.58 10.57 7.42
CA VAL A 145 8.88 10.66 8.86
C VAL A 145 10.28 10.16 9.21
N SER A 146 10.90 9.35 8.36
CA SER A 146 12.29 8.89 8.51
C SER A 146 12.93 8.58 7.15
N PRO A 147 13.49 9.58 6.47
CA PRO A 147 14.08 9.44 5.13
C PRO A 147 15.09 8.30 5.02
N LEU A 148 15.98 8.14 5.99
CA LEU A 148 17.00 7.08 5.95
C LEU A 148 16.41 5.67 6.10
N VAL A 149 15.39 5.51 6.95
CA VAL A 149 14.69 4.23 7.09
C VAL A 149 13.86 3.94 5.85
N GLY A 150 13.15 4.93 5.30
CA GLY A 150 12.41 4.80 4.05
C GLY A 150 13.31 4.40 2.88
N ARG A 151 14.49 5.05 2.76
CA ARG A 151 15.53 4.69 1.78
C ARG A 151 15.98 3.24 1.94
N ASN A 152 16.39 2.85 3.13
CA ASN A 152 16.84 1.49 3.41
C ASN A 152 15.73 0.46 3.15
N THR A 153 14.48 0.77 3.51
CA THR A 153 13.33 -0.11 3.27
C THR A 153 13.14 -0.39 1.77
N LEU A 154 13.28 0.62 0.92
CA LEU A 154 13.23 0.45 -0.53
C LEU A 154 14.46 -0.32 -1.05
N LEU A 155 15.66 0.05 -0.65
CA LEU A 155 16.89 -0.58 -1.14
C LEU A 155 17.05 -2.02 -0.67
N ALA A 156 16.46 -2.40 0.47
CA ALA A 156 16.40 -3.79 0.92
C ALA A 156 15.68 -4.72 -0.08
N MET A 157 14.85 -4.18 -0.97
CA MET A 157 14.15 -4.94 -2.01
C MET A 157 14.94 -5.01 -3.34
N VAL A 158 16.16 -4.47 -3.39
CA VAL A 158 16.99 -4.45 -4.60
C VAL A 158 17.96 -5.62 -4.60
N GLU A 159 18.11 -6.24 -5.76
CA GLU A 159 19.10 -7.29 -6.04
C GLU A 159 20.14 -6.77 -7.04
N LYS A 160 21.36 -7.26 -6.90
CA LYS A 160 22.43 -7.02 -7.84
C LYS A 160 22.61 -8.23 -8.77
N ARG A 161 22.48 -8.03 -10.07
CA ARG A 161 22.70 -9.07 -11.06
C ARG A 161 24.20 -9.42 -11.19
N PRO A 162 24.55 -10.56 -11.82
CA PRO A 162 25.95 -10.92 -12.06
C PRO A 162 26.76 -9.89 -12.84
N ASP A 163 26.10 -9.11 -13.72
CA ASP A 163 26.71 -8.02 -14.49
C ASP A 163 26.86 -6.72 -13.68
N GLY A 164 26.44 -6.73 -12.42
CA GLY A 164 26.48 -5.57 -11.53
C GLY A 164 25.27 -4.65 -11.62
N SER A 165 24.34 -4.88 -12.55
CA SER A 165 23.12 -4.07 -12.69
C SER A 165 22.13 -4.32 -11.55
N LEU A 166 21.36 -3.28 -11.19
CA LEU A 166 20.36 -3.33 -10.11
C LEU A 166 18.98 -3.64 -10.67
N ILE A 167 18.21 -4.43 -9.94
CA ILE A 167 16.82 -4.76 -10.25
C ILE A 167 16.03 -4.97 -8.96
N VAL A 168 14.71 -4.71 -8.95
CA VAL A 168 13.86 -5.14 -7.84
C VAL A 168 13.89 -6.67 -7.74
N GLN A 169 13.93 -7.21 -6.52
CA GLN A 169 14.05 -8.67 -6.30
C GLN A 169 13.11 -9.47 -7.20
N GLN A 170 13.66 -10.54 -7.82
CA GLN A 170 12.94 -11.36 -8.78
C GLN A 170 12.37 -12.59 -8.07
N ASP A 171 11.17 -12.44 -7.52
CA ASP A 171 10.37 -13.53 -6.97
C ASP A 171 9.24 -13.94 -7.93
N ASN A 172 8.39 -14.87 -7.51
CA ASN A 172 7.27 -15.33 -8.33
C ASN A 172 6.06 -14.38 -8.33
N GLN A 173 6.11 -13.25 -7.60
CA GLN A 173 5.07 -12.22 -7.56
C GLN A 173 5.52 -10.97 -8.35
N TRP A 174 5.84 -11.15 -9.63
CA TRP A 174 6.39 -10.09 -10.49
C TRP A 174 5.52 -8.84 -10.60
N TRP A 175 4.23 -8.95 -10.42
CA TRP A 175 3.30 -7.82 -10.45
C TRP A 175 3.44 -6.89 -9.25
N ASP A 176 3.96 -7.39 -8.13
CA ASP A 176 4.23 -6.59 -6.92
C ASP A 176 5.47 -5.70 -7.05
N GLN A 177 6.39 -6.03 -7.96
CA GLN A 177 7.63 -5.26 -8.16
C GLN A 177 7.37 -3.83 -8.61
N ILE A 178 6.29 -3.59 -9.30
CA ILE A 178 6.02 -2.33 -10.00
C ILE A 178 5.71 -1.18 -9.05
N ILE A 179 5.06 -1.44 -7.93
CA ILE A 179 4.80 -0.40 -6.93
C ILE A 179 6.09 0.17 -6.34
N TRP A 180 7.17 -0.61 -6.34
CA TRP A 180 8.48 -0.14 -5.91
C TRP A 180 8.95 1.08 -6.72
N VAL A 181 8.75 1.08 -8.03
CA VAL A 181 9.12 2.19 -8.93
C VAL A 181 8.39 3.47 -8.56
N VAL A 182 7.07 3.38 -8.30
CA VAL A 182 6.24 4.51 -7.86
C VAL A 182 6.72 5.03 -6.50
N SER A 183 7.01 4.13 -5.58
CA SER A 183 7.43 4.46 -4.22
C SER A 183 8.84 5.07 -4.18
N ALA A 184 9.76 4.58 -5.01
CA ALA A 184 11.10 5.13 -5.13
C ALA A 184 11.07 6.57 -5.69
N TRP A 185 10.23 6.84 -6.68
CA TRP A 185 10.03 8.20 -7.17
C TRP A 185 9.48 9.12 -6.07
N ASN A 186 8.45 8.67 -5.34
CA ASN A 186 7.91 9.43 -4.21
C ASN A 186 8.97 9.72 -3.14
N HIS A 187 9.82 8.75 -2.82
CA HIS A 187 10.92 8.94 -1.87
C HIS A 187 11.83 10.10 -2.29
N TYR A 188 12.24 10.14 -3.56
CA TYR A 188 13.02 11.27 -4.08
C TYR A 188 12.28 12.61 -4.02
N LEU A 189 10.99 12.62 -4.38
CA LEU A 189 10.19 13.86 -4.31
C LEU A 189 10.12 14.42 -2.88
N VAL A 190 9.97 13.55 -1.89
CA VAL A 190 9.94 13.92 -0.46
C VAL A 190 11.30 14.41 0.02
N THR A 191 12.38 13.69 -0.31
CA THR A 191 13.70 13.86 0.33
C THR A 191 14.69 14.71 -0.46
N GLY A 192 14.57 14.71 -1.79
CA GLY A 192 15.58 15.29 -2.68
C GLY A 192 16.89 14.48 -2.76
N ASP A 193 16.92 13.22 -2.29
CA ASP A 193 18.12 12.37 -2.28
C ASP A 193 18.54 11.97 -3.70
N SER A 194 19.47 12.73 -4.27
CA SER A 194 19.98 12.52 -5.63
C SER A 194 20.85 11.27 -5.78
N ALA A 195 21.50 10.83 -4.71
CA ALA A 195 22.29 9.59 -4.72
C ALA A 195 21.34 8.38 -4.83
N PHE A 196 20.28 8.37 -4.02
CA PHE A 196 19.22 7.36 -4.11
C PHE A 196 18.55 7.37 -5.50
N LEU A 197 18.30 8.56 -6.07
CA LEU A 197 17.65 8.69 -7.38
C LEU A 197 18.40 7.95 -8.49
N ALA A 198 19.74 7.98 -8.49
CA ALA A 198 20.55 7.30 -9.50
C ALA A 198 20.37 5.78 -9.45
N ASP A 199 20.46 5.19 -8.25
CA ASP A 199 20.25 3.75 -8.03
C ASP A 199 18.79 3.37 -8.32
N ALA A 200 17.84 4.19 -7.90
CA ALA A 200 16.41 3.99 -8.12
C ALA A 200 16.06 4.00 -9.61
N TYR A 201 16.62 4.92 -10.38
CA TYR A 201 16.38 4.99 -11.81
C TYR A 201 16.91 3.73 -12.53
N GLN A 202 18.16 3.32 -12.26
CA GLN A 202 18.73 2.09 -12.84
C GLN A 202 17.88 0.86 -12.51
N THR A 203 17.53 0.70 -11.23
CA THR A 203 16.70 -0.39 -10.74
C THR A 203 15.34 -0.41 -11.44
N SER A 204 14.69 0.76 -11.55
CA SER A 204 13.37 0.92 -12.19
C SER A 204 13.42 0.59 -13.69
N VAL A 205 14.40 1.11 -14.41
CA VAL A 205 14.56 0.82 -15.86
C VAL A 205 14.73 -0.67 -16.11
N ASN A 206 15.60 -1.33 -15.34
CA ASN A 206 15.86 -2.76 -15.49
C ASN A 206 14.63 -3.61 -15.14
N THR A 207 13.88 -3.23 -14.10
CA THR A 207 12.66 -3.92 -13.70
C THR A 207 11.57 -3.76 -14.76
N MET A 208 11.30 -2.53 -15.19
CA MET A 208 10.27 -2.27 -16.20
C MET A 208 10.60 -2.90 -17.56
N SER A 209 11.88 -2.89 -17.98
CA SER A 209 12.30 -3.57 -19.21
C SER A 209 12.07 -5.08 -19.15
N ALA A 210 12.36 -5.72 -18.02
CA ALA A 210 12.07 -7.14 -17.83
C ALA A 210 10.57 -7.43 -17.90
N ARG A 211 9.75 -6.60 -17.26
CA ARG A 211 8.28 -6.75 -17.28
C ARG A 211 7.70 -6.48 -18.67
N GLN A 212 8.22 -5.47 -19.40
CA GLN A 212 7.79 -5.19 -20.77
C GLN A 212 8.00 -6.38 -21.70
N VAL A 213 9.13 -7.08 -21.58
CA VAL A 213 9.44 -8.28 -22.38
C VAL A 213 8.58 -9.48 -21.98
N GLN A 214 8.34 -9.67 -20.69
CA GLN A 214 7.76 -10.92 -20.17
C GLN A 214 6.24 -10.87 -19.98
N ASN A 215 5.68 -9.70 -19.74
CA ASN A 215 4.30 -9.57 -19.26
C ASN A 215 3.45 -8.58 -20.09
N PHE A 216 3.99 -7.90 -21.10
CA PHE A 216 3.19 -6.97 -21.90
C PHE A 216 2.42 -7.71 -23.01
N ASN A 217 1.11 -7.57 -23.02
CA ASN A 217 0.22 -8.07 -24.04
C ASN A 217 0.04 -7.00 -25.13
N ALA A 218 0.78 -7.14 -26.24
CA ALA A 218 0.76 -6.16 -27.32
C ALA A 218 -0.61 -6.07 -28.03
N GLY A 219 -1.43 -7.12 -28.00
CA GLY A 219 -2.75 -7.14 -28.64
C GLY A 219 -3.75 -6.25 -27.93
N LEU A 220 -3.68 -6.17 -26.60
CA LEU A 220 -4.57 -5.33 -25.79
C LEU A 220 -3.89 -4.05 -25.29
N GLY A 221 -2.55 -3.97 -25.35
CA GLY A 221 -1.79 -2.85 -24.81
C GLY A 221 -1.77 -2.80 -23.29
N LEU A 222 -1.98 -3.94 -22.63
CA LEU A 222 -2.05 -4.09 -21.17
C LEU A 222 -0.96 -5.04 -20.67
N PHE A 223 -0.64 -4.96 -19.38
CA PHE A 223 0.27 -5.90 -18.72
C PHE A 223 -0.49 -7.05 -18.09
N GLU A 224 0.03 -8.27 -18.29
CA GLU A 224 -0.47 -9.51 -17.72
C GLU A 224 0.03 -9.70 -16.29
N GLY A 225 -0.80 -10.23 -15.43
CA GLY A 225 -0.52 -10.57 -14.03
C GLY A 225 -1.74 -10.42 -13.13
N PRO A 226 -1.72 -11.09 -11.97
CA PRO A 226 -2.73 -10.92 -10.93
C PRO A 226 -2.89 -9.49 -10.45
N SER A 227 -3.94 -9.25 -9.67
CA SER A 227 -4.17 -7.98 -8.98
C SER A 227 -3.06 -7.71 -7.96
N PHE A 228 -2.66 -6.44 -7.88
CA PHE A 228 -1.64 -5.95 -6.96
C PHE A 228 -1.77 -6.51 -5.53
N MET A 229 -2.99 -6.60 -5.03
CA MET A 229 -3.25 -7.02 -3.65
C MET A 229 -3.50 -8.52 -3.52
N ASN A 230 -4.03 -9.17 -4.55
CA ASN A 230 -4.62 -10.49 -4.45
C ASN A 230 -3.65 -11.60 -4.90
N ASP A 231 -2.79 -12.04 -4.00
CA ASP A 231 -1.97 -13.24 -4.19
C ASP A 231 -2.71 -14.55 -3.84
N GLY A 232 -3.86 -14.45 -3.17
CA GLY A 232 -4.74 -15.57 -2.86
C GLY A 232 -5.87 -15.74 -3.87
N ILE A 233 -6.18 -17.00 -4.25
CA ILE A 233 -7.24 -17.32 -5.22
C ILE A 233 -8.63 -16.86 -4.75
N ALA A 234 -8.82 -16.67 -3.45
CA ALA A 234 -10.04 -16.10 -2.87
C ALA A 234 -10.38 -14.69 -3.38
N GLY A 235 -9.43 -13.98 -3.97
CA GLY A 235 -9.61 -12.67 -4.59
C GLY A 235 -10.21 -12.69 -5.98
N TYR A 236 -10.52 -13.85 -6.56
CA TYR A 236 -10.96 -13.98 -7.95
C TYR A 236 -12.28 -14.75 -8.05
N PRO A 237 -13.17 -14.35 -8.98
CA PRO A 237 -14.41 -15.09 -9.23
C PRO A 237 -14.12 -16.44 -9.92
N SER A 238 -15.07 -17.36 -9.83
CA SER A 238 -15.04 -18.60 -10.62
C SER A 238 -15.25 -18.29 -12.13
N PRO A 239 -14.61 -19.02 -13.04
CA PRO A 239 -13.61 -20.02 -12.80
C PRO A 239 -12.27 -19.34 -12.60
N PRO A 240 -11.51 -19.60 -11.68
CA PRO A 240 -10.35 -20.45 -11.73
C PRO A 240 -10.39 -21.53 -10.66
N TRP A 241 -11.46 -21.65 -9.91
CA TRP A 241 -11.61 -22.71 -8.94
C TRP A 241 -11.82 -24.06 -9.64
N GLU A 242 -10.72 -24.72 -9.90
CA GLU A 242 -10.77 -26.06 -10.47
C GLU A 242 -10.72 -27.12 -9.36
N PRO A 243 -11.65 -28.10 -9.37
CA PRO A 243 -11.61 -29.19 -8.42
C PRO A 243 -10.26 -29.94 -8.45
N GLY A 244 -9.70 -30.18 -7.28
CA GLY A 244 -8.44 -30.93 -7.13
C GLY A 244 -7.18 -30.06 -7.09
N ILE A 245 -7.25 -28.75 -7.32
CA ILE A 245 -6.13 -27.84 -7.07
C ILE A 245 -6.08 -27.54 -5.58
N LYS A 246 -5.01 -28.01 -4.93
CA LYS A 246 -4.81 -27.88 -3.48
C LYS A 246 -3.83 -26.74 -3.20
N SER A 247 -4.28 -25.51 -3.36
CA SER A 247 -3.46 -24.31 -3.14
C SER A 247 -4.31 -23.10 -2.85
N SER A 248 -3.80 -22.19 -2.02
CA SER A 248 -4.36 -20.85 -1.87
C SER A 248 -3.71 -19.82 -2.82
N PHE A 249 -2.60 -20.16 -3.46
CA PHE A 249 -1.83 -19.23 -4.26
C PHE A 249 -2.41 -19.08 -5.68
N VAL A 250 -2.60 -17.82 -6.11
CA VAL A 250 -3.29 -17.51 -7.38
C VAL A 250 -2.64 -18.14 -8.61
N LEU A 251 -1.31 -18.20 -8.68
CA LEU A 251 -0.60 -18.72 -9.86
C LEU A 251 -0.62 -20.27 -9.98
N ASP A 252 -1.09 -20.97 -8.97
CA ASP A 252 -1.30 -22.41 -9.07
C ASP A 252 -2.56 -22.76 -9.90
N TYR A 253 -3.38 -21.76 -10.25
CA TYR A 253 -4.60 -21.93 -11.03
C TYR A 253 -4.39 -21.55 -12.51
N PRO A 254 -5.07 -22.25 -13.46
CA PRO A 254 -4.89 -22.00 -14.88
C PRO A 254 -5.22 -20.57 -15.29
N ASN A 255 -4.42 -20.03 -16.21
CA ASN A 255 -4.64 -18.73 -16.86
C ASN A 255 -4.62 -17.50 -15.96
N THR A 256 -4.43 -17.64 -14.64
CA THR A 256 -4.37 -16.50 -13.72
C THR A 256 -3.15 -15.61 -13.95
N ASN A 257 -2.08 -16.17 -14.50
CA ASN A 257 -0.88 -15.43 -14.91
C ASN A 257 -1.08 -14.60 -16.20
N LYS A 258 -2.23 -14.76 -16.87
CA LYS A 258 -2.59 -14.09 -18.13
C LYS A 258 -3.73 -13.06 -17.97
N ILE A 259 -4.29 -12.91 -16.78
CA ILE A 259 -5.27 -11.87 -16.53
C ILE A 259 -4.59 -10.49 -16.51
N MET A 260 -5.33 -9.44 -16.84
CA MET A 260 -4.83 -8.07 -16.89
C MET A 260 -5.68 -7.21 -15.96
N CYS A 261 -5.24 -7.11 -14.69
CA CYS A 261 -5.99 -6.48 -13.61
C CYS A 261 -5.87 -4.96 -13.62
N LEU A 262 -6.89 -4.27 -13.14
CA LEU A 262 -6.96 -2.82 -13.06
C LEU A 262 -5.84 -2.25 -12.20
N SER A 263 -5.69 -2.71 -10.94
CA SER A 263 -4.69 -2.18 -10.00
C SER A 263 -3.27 -2.32 -10.56
N THR A 264 -2.94 -3.50 -11.07
CA THR A 264 -1.62 -3.81 -11.63
C THR A 264 -1.31 -2.90 -12.84
N ASN A 265 -2.28 -2.71 -13.75
CA ASN A 265 -2.09 -1.83 -14.90
C ASN A 265 -2.04 -0.34 -14.52
N CYS A 266 -2.79 0.10 -13.50
CA CYS A 266 -2.64 1.44 -12.94
C CYS A 266 -1.25 1.68 -12.34
N LEU A 267 -0.67 0.67 -11.68
CA LEU A 267 0.70 0.75 -11.16
C LEU A 267 1.75 0.82 -12.29
N TYR A 268 1.61 0.05 -13.37
CA TYR A 268 2.48 0.18 -14.54
C TYR A 268 2.39 1.58 -15.15
N TYR A 269 1.19 2.15 -15.24
CA TYR A 269 1.01 3.54 -15.67
C TYR A 269 1.75 4.51 -14.75
N GLY A 270 1.57 4.38 -13.43
CA GLY A 270 2.27 5.18 -12.44
C GLY A 270 3.79 5.02 -12.51
N ALA A 271 4.28 3.80 -12.79
CA ALA A 271 5.71 3.53 -12.96
C ALA A 271 6.30 4.21 -14.21
N PHE A 272 5.58 4.27 -15.33
CA PHE A 272 6.02 5.05 -16.49
C PHE A 272 6.07 6.54 -16.20
N LEU A 273 5.10 7.09 -15.44
CA LEU A 273 5.16 8.49 -14.98
C LEU A 273 6.33 8.74 -14.02
N ALA A 274 6.61 7.80 -13.13
CA ALA A 274 7.77 7.85 -12.24
C ALA A 274 9.10 7.85 -13.03
N LEU A 275 9.21 6.98 -14.03
CA LEU A 275 10.39 6.94 -14.93
C LEU A 275 10.53 8.22 -15.75
N ASP A 276 9.45 8.80 -16.27
CA ASP A 276 9.48 10.13 -16.91
C ASP A 276 10.05 11.18 -15.94
N GLY A 277 9.55 11.21 -14.70
CA GLY A 277 10.02 12.13 -13.66
C GLY A 277 11.50 11.91 -13.30
N MET A 278 11.90 10.67 -13.01
CA MET A 278 13.29 10.32 -12.70
C MET A 278 14.24 10.69 -13.85
N ALA A 279 13.85 10.37 -15.10
CA ALA A 279 14.65 10.70 -16.29
C ALA A 279 14.83 12.21 -16.46
N ARG A 280 13.76 13.02 -16.22
CA ARG A 280 13.85 14.49 -16.25
C ARG A 280 14.78 15.02 -15.16
N ALA A 281 14.63 14.52 -13.93
CA ALA A 281 15.49 14.92 -12.81
C ALA A 281 16.97 14.59 -13.09
N LEU A 282 17.25 13.49 -13.81
CA LEU A 282 18.58 13.09 -14.27
C LEU A 282 18.98 13.71 -15.63
N ARG A 283 18.20 14.65 -16.18
CA ARG A 283 18.42 15.35 -17.46
C ARG A 283 18.46 14.43 -18.70
N ASN A 284 17.83 13.26 -18.62
CA ASN A 284 17.66 12.35 -19.76
C ASN A 284 16.30 12.62 -20.46
N THR A 285 16.24 13.72 -21.22
CA THR A 285 14.98 14.21 -21.83
C THR A 285 14.41 13.26 -22.89
N GLY A 286 15.29 12.53 -23.61
CA GLY A 286 14.86 11.56 -24.63
C GLY A 286 14.12 10.37 -23.99
N ALA A 287 14.68 9.78 -22.94
CA ALA A 287 14.02 8.71 -22.21
C ALA A 287 12.71 9.18 -21.54
N ALA A 288 12.71 10.38 -20.96
CA ALA A 288 11.52 10.98 -20.36
C ALA A 288 10.35 11.07 -21.36
N ALA A 289 10.59 11.54 -22.57
CA ALA A 289 9.57 11.65 -23.61
C ALA A 289 9.02 10.25 -24.01
N SER A 290 9.87 9.24 -24.09
CA SER A 290 9.45 7.86 -24.34
C SER A 290 8.53 7.32 -23.26
N TYR A 291 8.92 7.42 -21.98
CA TYR A 291 8.09 6.94 -20.86
C TYR A 291 6.74 7.65 -20.77
N ARG A 292 6.70 8.95 -21.03
CA ARG A 292 5.44 9.71 -21.10
C ARG A 292 4.51 9.19 -22.19
N SER A 293 5.08 8.86 -23.37
CA SER A 293 4.33 8.24 -24.47
C SER A 293 3.81 6.85 -24.10
N ASP A 294 4.64 6.03 -23.41
CA ASP A 294 4.22 4.71 -22.92
C ASP A 294 3.10 4.82 -21.89
N ALA A 295 3.20 5.77 -20.95
CA ALA A 295 2.14 6.06 -19.98
C ALA A 295 0.83 6.43 -20.70
N ALA A 296 0.87 7.33 -21.67
CA ALA A 296 -0.33 7.75 -22.41
C ALA A 296 -1.00 6.57 -23.10
N ARG A 297 -0.23 5.72 -23.82
CA ARG A 297 -0.76 4.54 -24.49
C ARG A 297 -1.39 3.54 -23.51
N LEU A 298 -0.75 3.31 -22.37
CA LEU A 298 -1.27 2.40 -21.36
C LEU A 298 -2.56 2.94 -20.73
N ARG A 299 -2.63 4.24 -20.41
CA ARG A 299 -3.85 4.87 -19.90
C ARG A 299 -5.01 4.70 -20.89
N ASP A 300 -4.75 4.93 -22.17
CA ASP A 300 -5.79 4.76 -23.22
C ASP A 300 -6.25 3.30 -23.31
N ALA A 301 -5.33 2.33 -23.19
CA ALA A 301 -5.66 0.91 -23.16
C ALA A 301 -6.48 0.52 -21.92
N ILE A 302 -6.10 0.99 -20.72
CA ILE A 302 -6.87 0.77 -19.49
C ILE A 302 -8.30 1.31 -19.66
N ASN A 303 -8.46 2.55 -20.11
CA ASN A 303 -9.77 3.15 -20.29
C ASN A 303 -10.60 2.47 -21.38
N LYS A 304 -9.95 1.98 -22.44
CA LYS A 304 -10.65 1.25 -23.52
C LYS A 304 -11.16 -0.12 -23.08
N HIS A 305 -10.39 -0.85 -22.28
CA HIS A 305 -10.66 -2.26 -22.00
C HIS A 305 -11.29 -2.53 -20.63
N LEU A 306 -11.11 -1.62 -19.65
CA LEU A 306 -11.56 -1.82 -18.29
C LEU A 306 -12.64 -0.84 -17.83
N TRP A 307 -12.82 0.32 -18.49
CA TRP A 307 -13.89 1.26 -18.15
C TRP A 307 -15.26 0.73 -18.61
N ARG A 308 -16.21 0.74 -17.70
CA ARG A 308 -17.61 0.34 -17.90
C ARG A 308 -18.51 1.57 -17.91
N THR A 309 -18.91 2.01 -19.10
CA THR A 309 -19.81 3.17 -19.25
C THR A 309 -21.20 2.90 -18.63
N ASP A 310 -21.66 1.65 -18.66
CA ASP A 310 -22.94 1.21 -18.08
C ASP A 310 -22.96 1.28 -16.55
N ALA A 311 -21.81 1.09 -15.90
CA ALA A 311 -21.66 1.13 -14.46
C ALA A 311 -21.06 2.45 -13.94
N GLY A 312 -20.51 3.30 -14.82
CA GLY A 312 -19.78 4.49 -14.43
C GLY A 312 -18.55 4.21 -13.56
N SER A 313 -17.93 3.03 -13.74
CA SER A 313 -16.80 2.54 -12.95
C SER A 313 -15.93 1.60 -13.78
N TYR A 314 -14.84 1.07 -13.22
CA TYR A 314 -14.00 0.08 -13.90
C TYR A 314 -14.38 -1.34 -13.51
N GLY A 315 -14.22 -2.29 -14.43
CA GLY A 315 -14.21 -3.71 -14.15
C GLY A 315 -12.86 -4.16 -13.58
N TYR A 316 -12.81 -5.37 -13.07
CA TYR A 316 -11.68 -5.90 -12.31
C TYR A 316 -10.48 -6.27 -13.21
N PHE A 317 -10.69 -7.17 -14.18
CA PHE A 317 -9.64 -7.62 -15.09
C PHE A 317 -10.18 -8.12 -16.44
N VAL A 318 -9.32 -8.10 -17.45
CA VAL A 318 -9.57 -8.77 -18.73
C VAL A 318 -8.90 -10.14 -18.71
N HIS A 319 -9.63 -11.18 -19.12
CA HIS A 319 -9.08 -12.51 -19.29
C HIS A 319 -8.12 -12.56 -20.50
N GLY A 320 -6.86 -12.95 -20.28
CA GLY A 320 -5.85 -13.02 -21.36
C GLY A 320 -5.77 -14.39 -22.04
N ALA A 321 -6.39 -15.43 -21.49
CA ALA A 321 -6.34 -16.79 -22.02
C ALA A 321 -7.58 -17.62 -21.64
N GLY A 322 -7.67 -18.84 -22.19
CA GLY A 322 -8.77 -19.77 -21.94
C GLY A 322 -10.06 -19.40 -22.70
N GLN A 323 -11.17 -19.99 -22.28
CA GLN A 323 -12.48 -19.79 -22.93
C GLN A 323 -13.04 -18.38 -22.78
N LEU A 324 -12.62 -17.64 -21.76
CA LEU A 324 -13.04 -16.26 -21.48
C LEU A 324 -12.08 -15.22 -22.05
N SER A 325 -11.08 -15.63 -22.84
CA SER A 325 -10.07 -14.72 -23.40
C SER A 325 -10.70 -13.51 -24.08
N GLY A 326 -10.24 -12.31 -23.70
CA GLY A 326 -10.75 -11.02 -24.18
C GLY A 326 -12.01 -10.51 -23.45
N GLN A 327 -12.62 -11.30 -22.57
CA GLN A 327 -13.79 -10.87 -21.80
C GLN A 327 -13.35 -10.09 -20.55
N LEU A 328 -14.12 -9.07 -20.20
CA LEU A 328 -13.96 -8.28 -18.97
C LEU A 328 -14.73 -8.96 -17.83
N ASP A 329 -14.05 -9.22 -16.73
CA ASP A 329 -14.70 -9.48 -15.44
C ASP A 329 -15.22 -8.16 -14.87
N THR A 330 -16.50 -8.13 -14.53
CA THR A 330 -17.22 -6.91 -14.15
C THR A 330 -17.28 -6.67 -12.64
N SER A 331 -16.62 -7.51 -11.84
CA SER A 331 -16.44 -7.27 -10.41
C SER A 331 -15.66 -5.97 -10.15
N GLU A 332 -15.79 -5.41 -8.97
CA GLU A 332 -14.98 -4.26 -8.54
C GLU A 332 -13.72 -4.72 -7.85
N GLU A 333 -12.64 -3.94 -8.00
CA GLU A 333 -11.38 -4.11 -7.30
C GLU A 333 -11.06 -2.84 -6.52
N GLY A 334 -11.18 -2.86 -5.18
CA GLY A 334 -11.01 -1.66 -4.35
C GLY A 334 -9.66 -0.96 -4.54
N ALA A 335 -8.55 -1.70 -4.64
CA ALA A 335 -7.23 -1.14 -4.91
C ALA A 335 -7.14 -0.54 -6.33
N GLY A 336 -7.73 -1.19 -7.31
CA GLY A 336 -7.75 -0.73 -8.70
C GLY A 336 -8.51 0.58 -8.86
N LEU A 337 -9.70 0.69 -8.24
CA LEU A 337 -10.47 1.93 -8.22
C LEU A 337 -9.69 3.08 -7.56
N ALA A 338 -9.04 2.80 -6.41
CA ALA A 338 -8.21 3.79 -5.74
C ALA A 338 -7.05 4.27 -6.63
N PHE A 339 -6.29 3.36 -7.23
CA PHE A 339 -5.15 3.71 -8.08
C PHE A 339 -5.57 4.43 -9.38
N ALA A 340 -6.73 4.10 -9.94
CA ALA A 340 -7.24 4.80 -11.12
C ALA A 340 -7.42 6.31 -10.87
N VAL A 341 -7.86 6.70 -9.67
CA VAL A 341 -7.96 8.11 -9.25
C VAL A 341 -6.59 8.66 -8.86
N MET A 342 -5.90 7.98 -7.94
CA MET A 342 -4.66 8.48 -7.34
C MET A 342 -3.53 8.71 -8.35
N LEU A 343 -3.46 7.88 -9.39
CA LEU A 343 -2.42 7.97 -10.43
C LEU A 343 -2.89 8.75 -11.67
N GLY A 344 -4.17 9.14 -11.76
CA GLY A 344 -4.71 9.92 -12.87
C GLY A 344 -4.99 9.10 -14.14
N VAL A 345 -5.27 7.82 -14.01
CA VAL A 345 -5.81 6.97 -15.09
C VAL A 345 -7.23 7.41 -15.43
N ALA A 346 -8.08 7.55 -14.41
CA ALA A 346 -9.41 8.14 -14.53
C ALA A 346 -9.30 9.66 -14.77
N ASN A 347 -10.04 10.17 -15.74
CA ASN A 347 -10.21 11.61 -15.88
C ASN A 347 -11.15 12.14 -14.75
N PRO A 348 -11.28 13.48 -14.57
CA PRO A 348 -12.08 14.03 -13.46
C PRO A 348 -13.54 13.54 -13.40
N ASP A 349 -14.19 13.37 -14.55
CA ASP A 349 -15.58 12.89 -14.60
C ASP A 349 -15.67 11.39 -14.28
N GLN A 350 -14.74 10.60 -14.80
CA GLN A 350 -14.60 9.19 -14.44
C GLN A 350 -14.27 9.01 -12.94
N ALA A 351 -13.36 9.81 -12.40
CA ALA A 351 -13.00 9.77 -10.99
C ALA A 351 -14.23 10.07 -10.09
N ARG A 352 -15.00 11.11 -10.43
CA ARG A 352 -16.26 11.42 -9.73
C ARG A 352 -17.23 10.26 -9.81
N SER A 353 -17.49 9.77 -11.02
CA SER A 353 -18.44 8.67 -11.27
C SER A 353 -18.06 7.40 -10.52
N LEU A 354 -16.80 6.97 -10.57
CA LEU A 354 -16.37 5.76 -9.87
C LEU A 354 -16.44 5.91 -8.34
N LEU A 355 -16.14 7.09 -7.77
CA LEU A 355 -16.27 7.34 -6.34
C LEU A 355 -17.74 7.32 -5.89
N ASP A 356 -18.66 7.81 -6.74
CA ASP A 356 -20.09 7.78 -6.47
C ASP A 356 -20.68 6.37 -6.54
N ASN A 357 -20.14 5.50 -7.39
CA ASN A 357 -20.68 4.17 -7.66
C ASN A 357 -19.93 3.04 -6.94
N ALA A 358 -18.77 3.29 -6.32
CA ALA A 358 -18.00 2.26 -5.63
C ALA A 358 -18.78 1.63 -4.48
N HIS A 359 -18.72 0.31 -4.38
CA HIS A 359 -19.40 -0.41 -3.31
C HIS A 359 -18.72 -0.20 -1.95
N TRP A 360 -19.53 0.15 -0.94
CA TRP A 360 -19.12 0.28 0.45
C TRP A 360 -19.85 -0.73 1.33
N GLU A 361 -19.08 -1.57 1.97
CA GLU A 361 -19.58 -2.39 3.05
C GLU A 361 -19.77 -1.57 4.35
N PRO A 362 -20.51 -2.07 5.36
CA PRO A 362 -20.75 -1.32 6.59
C PRO A 362 -19.49 -0.82 7.32
N ARG A 363 -18.36 -1.49 7.12
CA ARG A 363 -17.07 -1.20 7.79
C ARG A 363 -15.97 -0.72 6.88
N GLY A 364 -16.24 -0.52 5.60
CA GLY A 364 -15.28 0.07 4.69
C GLY A 364 -15.32 -0.48 3.26
N ILE A 365 -14.35 -0.05 2.47
CA ILE A 365 -14.08 -0.60 1.14
C ILE A 365 -13.46 -1.98 1.29
N VAL A 366 -13.96 -2.90 0.49
CA VAL A 366 -13.48 -4.29 0.42
C VAL A 366 -12.50 -4.50 -0.73
N ASN A 367 -11.80 -5.61 -0.68
CA ASN A 367 -10.77 -5.92 -1.67
C ASN A 367 -11.35 -6.11 -3.07
N SER A 368 -12.42 -6.89 -3.18
CA SER A 368 -13.20 -7.05 -4.42
C SER A 368 -14.68 -7.26 -4.09
N TRP A 369 -15.56 -6.89 -5.03
CA TRP A 369 -17.02 -7.00 -4.92
C TRP A 369 -17.62 -7.44 -6.27
N PRO A 370 -18.69 -8.25 -6.29
CA PRO A 370 -19.47 -8.79 -5.15
C PRO A 370 -18.79 -9.96 -4.43
N ALA A 371 -19.46 -10.46 -3.37
CA ALA A 371 -19.06 -11.74 -2.76
C ALA A 371 -19.13 -12.84 -3.82
N PHE A 372 -18.02 -13.58 -3.99
CA PHE A 372 -17.96 -14.69 -4.93
C PHE A 372 -18.74 -15.90 -4.42
N SER A 373 -19.28 -16.71 -5.34
CA SER A 373 -20.29 -17.74 -5.05
C SER A 373 -19.89 -18.79 -4.00
N MET A 374 -18.59 -18.97 -3.75
CA MET A 374 -18.08 -19.88 -2.74
C MET A 374 -18.05 -19.32 -1.32
N PHE A 375 -18.24 -17.99 -1.18
CA PHE A 375 -18.19 -17.30 0.10
C PHE A 375 -19.57 -16.88 0.57
N SER A 376 -19.69 -16.57 1.86
CA SER A 376 -20.91 -16.08 2.51
C SER A 376 -20.55 -15.07 3.59
N ASP A 377 -21.56 -14.43 4.20
CA ASP A 377 -21.33 -13.53 5.34
C ASP A 377 -20.68 -14.24 6.54
N GLN A 378 -20.92 -15.57 6.70
CA GLN A 378 -20.31 -16.40 7.74
C GLN A 378 -18.90 -16.88 7.37
N LYS A 379 -18.59 -16.92 6.09
CA LYS A 379 -17.28 -17.32 5.53
C LYS A 379 -16.85 -16.29 4.48
N PRO A 380 -16.53 -15.04 4.88
CA PRO A 380 -16.13 -14.02 3.92
C PRO A 380 -14.78 -14.38 3.29
N GLY A 381 -14.68 -14.22 1.98
CA GLY A 381 -13.43 -14.48 1.26
C GLY A 381 -12.34 -13.49 1.67
N ARG A 382 -11.15 -14.00 2.07
CA ARG A 382 -10.02 -13.20 2.57
C ARG A 382 -9.64 -12.06 1.63
N HIS A 383 -9.46 -12.36 0.34
CA HIS A 383 -9.12 -11.39 -0.71
C HIS A 383 -10.35 -10.93 -1.51
N ASN A 384 -11.55 -11.15 -0.98
CA ASN A 384 -12.80 -10.73 -1.58
C ASN A 384 -13.48 -9.68 -0.67
N VAL A 385 -14.51 -10.07 0.07
CA VAL A 385 -15.36 -9.12 0.83
C VAL A 385 -14.84 -8.80 2.23
N CYS A 386 -13.54 -8.94 2.50
CA CYS A 386 -12.93 -8.45 3.74
C CYS A 386 -12.36 -7.03 3.54
N VAL A 387 -12.32 -6.24 4.62
CA VAL A 387 -11.65 -4.94 4.64
C VAL A 387 -10.17 -5.16 4.91
N TRP A 388 -9.35 -4.76 3.94
CA TRP A 388 -7.90 -4.62 4.11
C TRP A 388 -7.60 -3.14 4.31
N PRO A 389 -7.14 -2.71 5.49
CA PRO A 389 -6.93 -1.30 5.80
C PRO A 389 -6.05 -0.56 4.78
N MET A 390 -5.09 -1.26 4.17
CA MET A 390 -4.26 -0.70 3.12
C MET A 390 -5.11 -0.28 1.92
N VAL A 391 -5.97 -1.18 1.40
CA VAL A 391 -6.88 -0.90 0.27
C VAL A 391 -7.87 0.21 0.64
N HIS A 392 -8.47 0.10 1.82
CA HIS A 392 -9.41 1.09 2.36
C HIS A 392 -8.78 2.49 2.46
N SER A 393 -7.53 2.57 2.93
CA SER A 393 -6.79 3.84 3.05
C SER A 393 -6.42 4.45 1.70
N MET A 394 -6.05 3.61 0.73
CA MET A 394 -5.79 4.09 -0.65
C MET A 394 -7.07 4.67 -1.26
N PHE A 395 -8.22 4.01 -1.05
CA PHE A 395 -9.51 4.54 -1.49
C PHE A 395 -9.89 5.83 -0.74
N GLY A 396 -9.64 5.92 0.56
CA GLY A 396 -9.83 7.16 1.33
C GLY A 396 -9.01 8.31 0.75
N HIS A 397 -7.75 8.09 0.40
CA HIS A 397 -6.93 9.10 -0.27
C HIS A 397 -7.47 9.45 -1.67
N ALA A 398 -7.95 8.47 -2.45
CA ALA A 398 -8.60 8.71 -3.73
C ALA A 398 -9.86 9.58 -3.57
N ALA A 399 -10.65 9.36 -2.53
CA ALA A 399 -11.82 10.20 -2.20
C ALA A 399 -11.41 11.65 -1.90
N ALA A 400 -10.32 11.86 -1.15
CA ALA A 400 -9.79 13.21 -0.90
C ALA A 400 -9.36 13.89 -2.21
N ILE A 401 -8.63 13.20 -3.09
CA ILE A 401 -8.23 13.72 -4.41
C ILE A 401 -9.45 14.08 -5.26
N GLY A 402 -10.49 13.25 -5.23
CA GLY A 402 -11.74 13.49 -5.97
C GLY A 402 -12.66 14.54 -5.33
N GLY A 403 -12.26 15.18 -4.24
CA GLY A 403 -13.05 16.20 -3.55
C GLY A 403 -14.26 15.67 -2.78
N ARG A 404 -14.34 14.34 -2.54
CA ARG A 404 -15.42 13.69 -1.80
C ARG A 404 -15.11 13.69 -0.31
N THR A 405 -15.28 14.86 0.32
CA THR A 405 -15.04 15.06 1.75
C THR A 405 -15.84 14.12 2.65
N ASP A 406 -17.06 13.76 2.24
CA ASP A 406 -17.95 12.81 2.91
C ASP A 406 -17.37 11.38 2.92
N LEU A 407 -16.95 10.87 1.75
CA LEU A 407 -16.33 9.55 1.63
C LEU A 407 -14.97 9.49 2.33
N PHE A 408 -14.19 10.58 2.23
CA PHE A 408 -12.93 10.70 2.93
C PHE A 408 -13.10 10.67 4.45
N ALA A 409 -14.06 11.47 4.98
CA ALA A 409 -14.38 11.47 6.41
C ALA A 409 -14.80 10.08 6.89
N ARG A 410 -15.64 9.39 6.10
CA ARG A 410 -16.05 8.01 6.37
C ARG A 410 -14.84 7.08 6.42
N ALA A 411 -13.95 7.12 5.43
CA ALA A 411 -12.78 6.24 5.36
C ALA A 411 -11.86 6.40 6.59
N VAL A 412 -11.52 7.64 6.94
CA VAL A 412 -10.67 7.92 8.12
C VAL A 412 -11.34 7.44 9.41
N THR A 413 -12.64 7.73 9.56
CA THR A 413 -13.39 7.41 10.77
C THR A 413 -13.59 5.90 10.92
N ASP A 414 -13.91 5.18 9.83
CA ASP A 414 -14.11 3.73 9.85
C ASP A 414 -12.82 3.02 10.24
N LEU A 415 -11.67 3.39 9.66
CA LEU A 415 -10.38 2.79 10.03
C LEU A 415 -9.98 3.11 11.48
N ALA A 416 -10.19 4.36 11.94
CA ALA A 416 -9.95 4.71 13.34
C ALA A 416 -10.81 3.87 14.29
N ARG A 417 -12.09 3.63 13.97
CA ARG A 417 -12.99 2.79 14.77
C ARG A 417 -12.55 1.32 14.78
N LEU A 418 -12.16 0.77 13.63
CA LEU A 418 -11.65 -0.61 13.52
C LEU A 418 -10.42 -0.78 14.41
N THR A 419 -9.45 0.14 14.34
CA THR A 419 -8.22 0.12 15.13
C THR A 419 -8.52 0.26 16.64
N LEU A 420 -9.30 1.24 17.03
CA LEU A 420 -9.62 1.47 18.44
C LEU A 420 -10.49 0.34 19.01
N GLY A 421 -11.38 -0.26 18.21
CA GLY A 421 -12.17 -1.43 18.57
C GLY A 421 -11.35 -2.71 18.75
N SER A 422 -10.12 -2.75 18.22
CA SER A 422 -9.15 -3.84 18.37
C SER A 422 -7.97 -3.46 19.28
N SER A 423 -8.26 -2.78 20.38
CA SER A 423 -7.29 -2.38 21.42
C SER A 423 -6.21 -1.39 20.95
N GLY A 424 -6.50 -0.62 19.91
CA GLY A 424 -5.57 0.36 19.33
C GLY A 424 -4.51 -0.27 18.43
N ASP A 425 -4.69 -1.50 17.99
CA ASP A 425 -3.76 -2.21 17.11
C ASP A 425 -4.28 -2.22 15.66
N PHE A 426 -3.39 -2.03 14.70
CA PHE A 426 -3.71 -2.12 13.29
C PHE A 426 -3.56 -3.57 12.79
N TYR A 427 -4.68 -4.23 12.59
CA TYR A 427 -4.69 -5.57 12.03
C TYR A 427 -4.63 -5.58 10.50
N GLU A 428 -4.22 -6.71 9.95
CA GLU A 428 -4.12 -6.93 8.51
C GLU A 428 -5.48 -6.90 7.81
N VAL A 429 -6.49 -7.55 8.40
CA VAL A 429 -7.82 -7.78 7.81
C VAL A 429 -8.91 -7.69 8.86
N TYR A 430 -10.05 -7.13 8.45
CA TYR A 430 -11.26 -7.05 9.27
C TYR A 430 -12.48 -7.56 8.51
N ASN A 431 -13.45 -8.09 9.23
CA ASN A 431 -14.76 -8.46 8.70
C ASN A 431 -15.52 -7.19 8.27
N SER A 432 -15.96 -7.14 7.03
CA SER A 432 -16.59 -5.95 6.43
C SER A 432 -17.98 -5.64 7.00
N LYS A 433 -18.67 -6.62 7.59
CA LYS A 433 -20.00 -6.44 8.17
C LYS A 433 -19.93 -6.03 9.64
N THR A 434 -19.10 -6.72 10.43
CA THR A 434 -19.06 -6.57 11.89
C THR A 434 -17.96 -5.62 12.37
N GLY A 435 -16.84 -5.54 11.63
CA GLY A 435 -15.64 -4.84 12.06
C GLY A 435 -14.74 -5.65 13.01
N ALA A 436 -15.07 -6.90 13.27
CA ALA A 436 -14.22 -7.78 14.05
C ALA A 436 -12.91 -8.07 13.30
N VAL A 437 -11.84 -8.31 14.04
CA VAL A 437 -10.61 -8.86 13.48
C VAL A 437 -10.90 -10.23 12.88
N ASP A 438 -10.68 -10.39 11.57
CA ASP A 438 -11.06 -11.60 10.84
C ASP A 438 -10.13 -11.77 9.64
N GLY A 439 -9.43 -12.89 9.58
CA GLY A 439 -8.51 -13.20 8.50
C GLY A 439 -9.17 -13.65 7.20
N GLY A 440 -10.49 -13.88 7.23
CA GLY A 440 -11.24 -14.38 6.07
C GLY A 440 -10.94 -15.83 5.71
N TRP A 441 -11.61 -16.32 4.68
CA TRP A 441 -11.56 -17.69 4.22
C TRP A 441 -10.92 -17.79 2.84
N GLN A 442 -10.12 -18.82 2.64
CA GLN A 442 -9.59 -19.23 1.32
C GLN A 442 -9.20 -20.70 1.35
N THR A 443 -8.73 -21.25 0.23
CA THR A 443 -8.21 -22.62 0.20
C THR A 443 -6.90 -22.71 0.98
N ASP A 444 -6.67 -23.83 1.65
CA ASP A 444 -5.52 -24.11 2.52
C ASP A 444 -4.51 -25.12 1.93
N GLY A 445 -4.63 -25.43 0.64
CA GLY A 445 -3.86 -26.49 0.00
C GLY A 445 -4.56 -27.86 -0.01
N SER A 446 -5.66 -28.05 0.73
CA SER A 446 -6.52 -29.25 0.64
C SER A 446 -7.56 -29.17 -0.49
N GLY A 447 -7.81 -27.95 -1.00
CA GLY A 447 -8.88 -27.63 -1.94
C GLY A 447 -10.19 -27.25 -1.25
N GLU A 448 -10.21 -27.22 0.09
CA GLU A 448 -11.34 -26.79 0.90
C GLU A 448 -11.10 -25.37 1.44
N LEU A 449 -12.18 -24.73 1.91
CA LEU A 449 -12.08 -23.42 2.53
C LEU A 449 -11.56 -23.55 3.96
N ALA A 450 -10.47 -22.85 4.26
CA ALA A 450 -9.93 -22.68 5.60
C ALA A 450 -10.00 -21.22 6.05
N HIS A 451 -10.17 -21.01 7.35
CA HIS A 451 -10.12 -19.68 7.97
C HIS A 451 -8.68 -19.29 8.26
N PHE A 452 -8.30 -18.09 7.85
CA PHE A 452 -6.97 -17.53 8.08
C PHE A 452 -6.97 -16.55 9.27
N THR A 453 -5.81 -16.39 9.89
CA THR A 453 -5.62 -15.42 10.96
C THR A 453 -5.28 -14.05 10.38
N SER A 454 -5.92 -13.00 10.87
CA SER A 454 -5.49 -11.62 10.63
C SER A 454 -4.29 -11.30 11.52
N GLN A 455 -3.23 -10.75 10.93
CA GLN A 455 -2.00 -10.44 11.68
C GLN A 455 -2.11 -9.08 12.39
N PRO A 456 -1.68 -8.99 13.66
CA PRO A 456 -1.62 -7.73 14.39
C PRO A 456 -0.43 -6.88 13.97
N SER A 457 -0.46 -5.61 14.38
CA SER A 457 0.62 -4.62 14.14
C SER A 457 1.08 -4.61 12.68
N GLN A 458 0.12 -4.56 11.77
CA GLN A 458 0.37 -4.60 10.33
C GLN A 458 0.83 -3.23 9.83
N ALA A 459 2.07 -3.13 9.38
CA ALA A 459 2.70 -1.86 9.02
C ALA A 459 1.95 -1.10 7.91
N TRP A 460 1.52 -1.77 6.84
CA TRP A 460 0.78 -1.08 5.76
C TRP A 460 -0.62 -0.61 6.17
N SER A 461 -1.22 -1.22 7.20
CA SER A 461 -2.48 -0.75 7.77
C SER A 461 -2.28 0.54 8.55
N ALA A 462 -1.26 0.58 9.39
CA ALA A 462 -0.87 1.76 10.16
C ALA A 462 -0.39 2.91 9.24
N THR A 463 0.52 2.62 8.30
CA THR A 463 0.99 3.63 7.35
C THR A 463 -0.10 4.08 6.39
N GLY A 464 -1.08 3.24 6.08
CA GLY A 464 -2.27 3.61 5.34
C GLY A 464 -3.09 4.68 6.06
N TYR A 465 -3.27 4.55 7.37
CA TYR A 465 -3.88 5.61 8.17
C TYR A 465 -3.08 6.92 8.12
N LEU A 466 -1.75 6.85 8.30
CA LEU A 466 -0.87 8.01 8.18
C LEU A 466 -0.96 8.67 6.79
N ARG A 467 -1.09 7.87 5.72
CA ARG A 467 -1.32 8.39 4.37
C ARG A 467 -2.59 9.22 4.27
N MET A 468 -3.71 8.73 4.85
CA MET A 468 -4.95 9.50 4.85
C MET A 468 -4.78 10.83 5.61
N ILE A 469 -4.00 10.84 6.69
CA ILE A 469 -3.69 12.09 7.41
C ILE A 469 -2.79 12.99 6.57
N TYR A 470 -1.62 12.52 6.14
CA TYR A 470 -0.64 13.37 5.46
C TYR A 470 -1.09 13.80 4.06
N SER A 471 -1.42 12.83 3.22
CA SER A 471 -1.72 13.09 1.81
C SER A 471 -3.20 13.38 1.55
N GLY A 472 -4.12 12.88 2.40
CA GLY A 472 -5.55 13.15 2.30
C GLY A 472 -5.93 14.43 3.05
N LEU A 473 -5.90 14.40 4.38
CA LEU A 473 -6.38 15.48 5.24
C LEU A 473 -5.59 16.78 5.03
N PHE A 474 -4.26 16.70 5.16
CA PHE A 474 -3.36 17.84 4.96
C PHE A 474 -2.94 18.06 3.51
N GLY A 475 -3.27 17.12 2.62
CA GLY A 475 -3.08 17.25 1.18
C GLY A 475 -1.62 17.39 0.75
N LEU A 476 -0.67 16.73 1.44
CA LEU A 476 0.75 16.82 1.09
C LEU A 476 0.98 16.13 -0.27
N ASN A 477 1.15 16.93 -1.31
CA ASN A 477 1.38 16.50 -2.68
C ASN A 477 2.78 16.92 -3.14
N PHE A 478 3.71 15.95 -3.11
CA PHE A 478 5.12 16.15 -3.45
C PHE A 478 5.32 16.15 -4.97
N THR A 479 5.95 17.19 -5.48
CA THR A 479 6.32 17.34 -6.90
C THR A 479 7.82 17.62 -7.04
N GLU A 480 8.32 17.62 -8.26
CA GLU A 480 9.75 17.92 -8.52
C GLU A 480 10.19 19.27 -7.97
N ASN A 481 9.34 20.29 -8.12
CA ASN A 481 9.66 21.69 -7.87
C ASN A 481 9.05 22.24 -6.57
N ALA A 482 8.12 21.52 -5.94
CA ALA A 482 7.42 22.00 -4.76
C ALA A 482 6.71 20.88 -3.99
N LEU A 483 6.48 21.10 -2.70
CA LEU A 483 5.39 20.50 -1.95
C LEU A 483 4.15 21.39 -2.12
N ARG A 484 3.10 20.85 -2.75
CA ARG A 484 1.80 21.52 -2.90
C ARG A 484 0.86 21.04 -1.81
N PHE A 485 -0.03 21.91 -1.37
CA PHE A 485 -1.05 21.57 -0.38
C PHE A 485 -2.41 21.53 -1.07
N ALA A 486 -3.05 20.36 -1.06
CA ALA A 486 -4.39 20.11 -1.58
C ALA A 486 -5.24 19.40 -0.49
N PRO A 487 -5.52 20.09 0.63
CA PRO A 487 -6.15 19.48 1.79
C PRO A 487 -7.62 19.15 1.54
N CYS A 488 -8.10 18.13 2.29
CA CYS A 488 -9.50 17.72 2.32
C CYS A 488 -9.94 17.70 3.78
N LEU A 489 -10.59 18.77 4.26
CA LEU A 489 -11.01 18.93 5.65
C LEU A 489 -12.53 18.69 5.77
N PRO A 490 -12.97 17.58 6.37
CA PRO A 490 -14.39 17.31 6.56
C PRO A 490 -15.07 18.33 7.45
N THR A 491 -16.34 18.63 7.14
CA THR A 491 -17.21 19.49 7.93
C THR A 491 -17.34 18.97 9.37
N GLY A 492 -17.23 19.84 10.34
CA GLY A 492 -17.35 19.54 11.77
C GLY A 492 -16.06 19.06 12.44
N TRP A 493 -14.94 18.91 11.71
CA TRP A 493 -13.65 18.53 12.33
C TRP A 493 -12.92 19.71 12.98
N GLY A 494 -13.33 20.93 12.66
CA GLY A 494 -12.74 22.17 13.22
C GLY A 494 -11.32 22.45 12.72
N GLN A 495 -10.62 23.31 13.46
CA GLN A 495 -9.24 23.63 13.14
C GLN A 495 -8.31 22.46 13.51
N LEU A 496 -7.41 22.14 12.60
CA LEU A 496 -6.37 21.12 12.76
C LEU A 496 -5.00 21.69 12.41
N SER A 497 -3.95 21.19 13.08
CA SER A 497 -2.58 21.53 12.73
C SER A 497 -1.70 20.27 12.66
N LEU A 498 -0.81 20.23 11.68
CA LEU A 498 0.26 19.26 11.58
C LEU A 498 1.58 20.00 11.77
N VAL A 499 2.28 19.70 12.86
CA VAL A 499 3.43 20.50 13.36
C VAL A 499 4.72 19.71 13.20
N GLY A 500 5.79 20.40 12.79
CA GLY A 500 7.13 19.83 12.70
C GLY A 500 7.32 18.87 11.52
N VAL A 501 6.65 19.09 10.40
CA VAL A 501 6.74 18.22 9.21
C VAL A 501 8.06 18.47 8.47
N PRO A 502 8.88 17.43 8.20
CA PRO A 502 10.09 17.61 7.40
C PRO A 502 9.74 17.65 5.90
N TYR A 503 10.47 18.49 5.17
CA TYR A 503 10.44 18.50 3.71
C TYR A 503 11.80 18.92 3.17
N ARG A 504 12.56 18.02 2.60
CA ARG A 504 13.92 18.27 2.08
C ARG A 504 14.81 18.98 3.10
N ASN A 505 15.17 20.24 2.86
CA ASN A 505 16.00 21.06 3.74
C ASN A 505 15.18 21.99 4.65
N ALA A 506 13.86 21.89 4.64
CA ALA A 506 12.93 22.68 5.43
C ALA A 506 12.16 21.83 6.45
N THR A 507 11.56 22.52 7.42
CA THR A 507 10.46 22.00 8.24
C THR A 507 9.29 22.97 8.17
N PHE A 508 8.07 22.49 8.40
CA PHE A 508 6.91 23.37 8.41
C PHE A 508 5.84 22.91 9.39
N ASP A 509 5.01 23.90 9.80
CA ASP A 509 3.74 23.68 10.47
C ASP A 509 2.62 24.06 9.51
N LEU A 510 1.61 23.20 9.37
CA LEU A 510 0.44 23.47 8.53
C LEU A 510 -0.83 23.48 9.37
N THR A 511 -1.52 24.63 9.39
CA THR A 511 -2.81 24.81 10.05
C THR A 511 -3.92 24.92 9.01
N LEU A 512 -4.97 24.10 9.16
CA LEU A 512 -6.19 24.12 8.35
C LEU A 512 -7.35 24.70 9.13
N THR A 513 -8.16 25.57 8.50
CA THR A 513 -9.40 26.13 9.04
C THR A 513 -10.50 26.09 7.98
N GLY A 514 -11.77 26.16 8.41
CA GLY A 514 -12.92 26.03 7.52
C GLY A 514 -13.34 24.57 7.34
N ALA A 515 -13.79 24.19 6.15
CA ALA A 515 -14.17 22.82 5.75
C ALA A 515 -14.16 22.74 4.21
N GLY A 516 -14.10 21.52 3.67
CA GLY A 516 -14.09 21.28 2.22
C GLY A 516 -12.70 21.02 1.67
N ASN A 517 -12.54 21.22 0.38
CA ASN A 517 -11.29 20.97 -0.35
C ASN A 517 -10.89 22.14 -1.28
N HIS A 518 -11.68 23.20 -1.31
CA HIS A 518 -11.33 24.39 -2.07
C HIS A 518 -10.55 25.38 -1.20
N VAL A 519 -9.36 25.79 -1.66
CA VAL A 519 -8.48 26.72 -0.93
C VAL A 519 -8.94 28.15 -1.18
N VAL A 520 -9.53 28.79 -0.16
CA VAL A 520 -9.96 30.20 -0.18
C VAL A 520 -8.77 31.14 0.03
N SER A 521 -7.90 30.79 0.97
CA SER A 521 -6.72 31.60 1.27
C SER A 521 -5.56 30.75 1.76
N CYS A 522 -4.36 31.19 1.47
CA CYS A 522 -3.13 30.58 2.00
C CYS A 522 -2.17 31.71 2.42
N THR A 523 -1.51 31.50 3.56
CA THR A 523 -0.38 32.35 3.98
C THR A 523 0.82 31.44 4.31
N VAL A 524 2.01 31.92 3.89
CA VAL A 524 3.29 31.33 4.27
C VAL A 524 4.07 32.37 5.06
N ASN A 525 4.42 32.07 6.31
CA ASN A 525 5.08 33.01 7.24
C ASN A 525 4.33 34.32 7.39
N GLY A 526 2.99 34.26 7.45
CA GLY A 526 2.10 35.42 7.59
C GLY A 526 1.89 36.25 6.32
N ARG A 527 2.48 35.88 5.19
CA ARG A 527 2.31 36.56 3.90
C ARG A 527 1.40 35.77 2.98
N PRO A 528 0.43 36.42 2.31
CA PRO A 528 -0.37 35.74 1.29
C PRO A 528 0.50 35.08 0.21
N GLY A 529 0.15 33.86 -0.20
CA GLY A 529 0.94 33.10 -1.16
C GLY A 529 0.17 31.92 -1.74
N GLN A 530 0.83 31.18 -2.60
CA GLN A 530 0.31 29.92 -3.11
C GLN A 530 0.32 28.85 -2.02
N ALA A 531 -0.59 27.89 -2.10
CA ALA A 531 -0.62 26.72 -1.22
C ALA A 531 0.50 25.74 -1.61
N ALA A 532 1.74 26.16 -1.43
CA ALA A 532 2.95 25.41 -1.80
C ALA A 532 4.19 25.92 -1.05
N LEU A 533 5.16 25.01 -0.85
CA LEU A 533 6.54 25.31 -0.48
C LEU A 533 7.47 24.89 -1.61
N PRO A 534 8.37 25.76 -2.10
CA PRO A 534 9.35 25.41 -3.12
C PRO A 534 10.26 24.24 -2.68
N ALA A 535 10.76 23.47 -3.63
CA ALA A 535 11.67 22.35 -3.36
C ALA A 535 13.00 22.77 -2.73
N GLU A 536 13.44 23.98 -2.99
CA GLU A 536 14.65 24.63 -2.44
C GLU A 536 14.41 25.35 -1.10
N ALA A 537 13.19 25.30 -0.53
CA ALA A 537 12.89 25.90 0.75
C ALA A 537 13.85 25.39 1.86
N THR A 538 14.24 26.30 2.75
CA THR A 538 15.12 26.01 3.90
C THR A 538 14.57 26.65 5.17
N GLY A 539 14.95 26.11 6.32
CA GLY A 539 14.49 26.61 7.62
C GLY A 539 13.07 26.18 7.95
N HIS A 540 12.43 26.93 8.85
CA HIS A 540 11.09 26.61 9.35
C HIS A 540 10.04 27.54 8.74
N HIS A 541 8.91 26.94 8.30
CA HIS A 541 7.80 27.68 7.68
C HIS A 541 6.49 27.46 8.42
N GLN A 542 5.71 28.52 8.58
CA GLN A 542 4.32 28.44 9.06
C GLN A 542 3.37 28.62 7.87
N VAL A 543 2.59 27.57 7.58
CA VAL A 543 1.58 27.59 6.52
C VAL A 543 0.19 27.58 7.15
N ARG A 544 -0.68 28.49 6.72
CA ARG A 544 -2.09 28.53 7.15
C ARG A 544 -2.99 28.53 5.92
N ILE A 545 -3.94 27.61 5.89
CA ILE A 545 -4.88 27.45 4.77
C ILE A 545 -6.30 27.51 5.31
N THR A 546 -7.13 28.33 4.66
CA THR A 546 -8.57 28.37 4.90
C THR A 546 -9.28 27.71 3.73
N LEU A 547 -10.24 26.84 4.04
CA LEU A 547 -10.99 26.04 3.08
C LEU A 547 -12.47 26.41 3.10
N ASP A 548 -13.15 26.16 1.97
CA ASP A 548 -14.60 26.07 1.88
C ASP A 548 -15.01 24.87 1.03
N GLU A 549 -16.31 24.65 0.87
CA GLU A 549 -16.86 23.51 0.14
C GLU A 549 -16.87 23.72 -1.39
N GLY A 550 -16.51 24.90 -1.89
CA GLY A 550 -16.45 25.29 -3.29
C GLY A 550 -17.79 25.71 -3.90
#